data_fe4a5aaa54737d0f696865086ecf68e8
#
_entry.id   fe4a5aaa54737d0f696865086ecf68e8
#
_cell.length_a   1.000
_cell.length_b   1.000
_cell.length_c   1.000
_cell.angle_alpha   90.00
_cell.angle_beta   90.00
_cell.angle_gamma   90.00
#
_symmetry.space_group_name_H-M   'P 1'
#
loop_
_entity.id
_entity.type
_entity.pdbx_description
1 polymer ?
#
loop_
_entity_poly.entity_id
_entity_poly.type
_entity_poly.pdbx_seq_one_letter_code
_entity_poly.pdbx_strand_id
1 'polypeptide(L)'
;MTPSTPLPPSGSSPDAASRLLLAKAHYPVTTLGHGTRAGIWTQGCTIHCAGCLSRDTWAADPRTAVPVAAVLGWLESLPGPVDGVTVSGGEPFEQPAALSELLRGIRSWRGTTPVDILVYSGRVFSRLSRTAESRAILDLCDAVVTGPYVDRLNTGSPLRGSANQQVVPLTALGQARYSLPAGGGESNGGEGPRVQVSMDEGVEGRRVYYIGIPRRGDMARLESAMERAGVHAGDVSWRP
;
A
#
# COMPACT_ATOMS: atom_id res chain seq x y z
N MET A 1 7.73 -1.46 21.73
CA MET A 1 6.53 -1.78 20.95
C MET A 1 5.71 -0.50 20.88
N THR A 2 5.71 0.18 19.75
CA THR A 2 4.90 1.38 19.53
C THR A 2 3.53 0.92 19.03
N PRO A 3 2.42 1.29 19.69
CA PRO A 3 1.09 0.94 19.23
C PRO A 3 0.80 1.64 17.89
N SER A 4 0.21 0.92 16.94
CA SER A 4 -0.41 1.51 15.75
C SER A 4 -1.49 2.48 16.21
N THR A 5 -1.44 3.71 15.73
CA THR A 5 -2.48 4.71 16.03
C THR A 5 -3.72 4.37 15.19
N PRO A 6 -4.85 3.99 15.78
CA PRO A 6 -6.07 3.71 15.04
C PRO A 6 -6.64 5.01 14.44
N LEU A 7 -7.26 4.89 13.25
CA LEU A 7 -8.03 5.98 12.65
C LEU A 7 -9.21 6.38 13.56
N PRO A 8 -9.49 7.68 13.73
CA PRO A 8 -10.62 8.14 14.53
C PRO A 8 -11.96 7.71 13.89
N PRO A 9 -13.01 7.47 14.72
CA PRO A 9 -14.34 7.12 14.23
C PRO A 9 -14.94 8.27 13.39
N SER A 10 -15.71 7.92 12.38
CA SER A 10 -16.38 8.83 11.46
C SER A 10 -17.35 9.78 12.18
N GLY A 11 -16.90 11.00 12.43
CA GLY A 11 -17.73 12.12 12.91
C GLY A 11 -18.32 12.89 11.73
N SER A 12 -19.56 13.33 11.87
CA SER A 12 -20.44 13.93 10.87
C SER A 12 -19.98 15.26 10.29
N SER A 13 -20.06 15.37 8.97
CA SER A 13 -20.13 16.51 8.02
C SER A 13 -19.71 17.93 8.44
N PRO A 14 -18.96 18.65 7.53
CA PRO A 14 -19.64 19.34 6.45
C PRO A 14 -18.95 19.26 5.08
N ASP A 15 -19.72 19.54 4.03
CA ASP A 15 -19.37 19.81 2.64
C ASP A 15 -18.35 18.89 1.92
N ALA A 16 -18.87 18.27 0.85
CA ALA A 16 -18.18 17.79 -0.39
C ALA A 16 -16.72 17.29 -0.33
N ALA A 17 -16.17 17.00 0.83
CA ALA A 17 -14.85 16.37 0.95
C ALA A 17 -14.90 14.98 0.32
N SER A 18 -13.98 14.70 -0.60
CA SER A 18 -13.89 13.39 -1.24
C SER A 18 -13.73 12.30 -0.18
N ARG A 19 -14.47 11.22 -0.36
CA ARG A 19 -14.39 10.05 0.52
C ARG A 19 -13.61 8.95 -0.18
N LEU A 20 -12.65 8.38 0.55
CA LEU A 20 -11.85 7.25 0.11
C LEU A 20 -12.42 5.96 0.73
N LEU A 21 -12.69 4.94 -0.08
CA LEU A 21 -12.89 3.60 0.45
C LEU A 21 -11.54 3.08 0.92
N LEU A 22 -11.37 2.98 2.23
CA LEU A 22 -10.13 2.64 2.91
C LEU A 22 -10.26 1.29 3.59
N ALA A 23 -9.42 0.34 3.23
CA ALA A 23 -9.35 -0.96 3.90
C ALA A 23 -8.58 -0.87 5.21
N LYS A 24 -7.40 -0.26 5.16
CA LYS A 24 -6.52 -0.13 6.34
C LYS A 24 -5.48 0.97 6.14
N ALA A 25 -4.95 1.48 7.25
CA ALA A 25 -3.75 2.31 7.30
C ALA A 25 -2.84 1.78 8.41
N HIS A 26 -1.52 1.84 8.23
CA HIS A 26 -0.55 1.32 9.19
C HIS A 26 0.73 2.14 9.18
N TYR A 27 1.30 2.32 10.38
CA TYR A 27 2.61 2.92 10.61
C TYR A 27 3.26 2.30 11.86
N PRO A 28 4.58 2.03 11.87
CA PRO A 28 5.50 2.16 10.74
C PRO A 28 5.42 0.97 9.77
N VAL A 29 5.65 1.22 8.48
CA VAL A 29 5.87 0.20 7.46
C VAL A 29 7.33 0.27 7.03
N THR A 30 8.07 -0.84 7.14
CA THR A 30 9.50 -0.96 6.77
C THR A 30 9.70 -1.82 5.52
N THR A 31 8.62 -2.18 4.88
CA THR A 31 8.53 -2.88 3.60
C THR A 31 7.78 -2.01 2.60
N LEU A 32 7.61 -2.45 1.37
CA LEU A 32 6.84 -1.76 0.33
C LEU A 32 7.39 -0.36 -0.03
N GLY A 33 8.71 -0.19 -0.02
CA GLY A 33 9.38 1.04 -0.42
C GLY A 33 10.61 1.35 0.43
N HIS A 34 11.20 2.52 0.19
CA HIS A 34 12.41 2.97 0.88
C HIS A 34 12.08 3.54 2.27
N GLY A 35 12.88 3.19 3.28
CA GLY A 35 12.81 3.75 4.63
C GLY A 35 11.56 3.37 5.41
N THR A 36 11.23 4.19 6.42
CA THR A 36 10.03 4.04 7.26
C THR A 36 8.85 4.76 6.62
N ARG A 37 7.75 4.06 6.41
CA ARG A 37 6.64 4.53 5.60
C ARG A 37 5.32 4.51 6.34
N ALA A 38 4.42 5.40 5.93
CA ALA A 38 3.00 5.26 6.19
C ALA A 38 2.37 4.45 5.04
N GLY A 39 1.70 3.35 5.38
CA GLY A 39 0.99 2.50 4.42
C GLY A 39 -0.51 2.79 4.44
N ILE A 40 -1.11 2.96 3.26
CA ILE A 40 -2.53 3.22 3.05
C ILE A 40 -3.05 2.20 2.04
N TRP A 41 -4.04 1.39 2.42
CA TRP A 41 -4.65 0.37 1.55
C TRP A 41 -6.08 0.76 1.23
N THR A 42 -6.36 1.00 -0.05
CA THR A 42 -7.70 1.28 -0.55
C THR A 42 -8.59 0.03 -0.56
N GLN A 43 -9.89 0.22 -0.52
CA GLN A 43 -10.91 -0.82 -0.66
C GLN A 43 -11.54 -0.74 -2.04
N GLY A 44 -11.79 -1.88 -2.67
CA GLY A 44 -12.32 -2.01 -4.03
C GLY A 44 -11.23 -2.33 -5.05
N CYS A 45 -11.42 -3.44 -5.79
CA CYS A 45 -10.53 -3.85 -6.87
C CYS A 45 -11.27 -4.76 -7.85
N THR A 46 -11.35 -4.38 -9.11
CA THR A 46 -11.98 -5.18 -10.17
C THR A 46 -10.99 -6.06 -10.93
N ILE A 47 -9.69 -5.99 -10.59
CA ILE A 47 -8.65 -6.77 -11.30
C ILE A 47 -8.64 -8.23 -10.86
N HIS A 48 -8.88 -8.50 -9.58
CA HIS A 48 -9.01 -9.84 -8.99
C HIS A 48 -7.86 -10.80 -9.38
N CYS A 49 -6.61 -10.37 -9.16
CA CYS A 49 -5.43 -11.18 -9.49
C CYS A 49 -5.45 -12.54 -8.78
N ALA A 50 -5.24 -13.63 -9.51
CA ALA A 50 -5.11 -14.94 -8.90
C ALA A 50 -3.89 -14.97 -7.96
N GLY A 51 -4.07 -15.44 -6.72
CA GLY A 51 -3.02 -15.45 -5.69
C GLY A 51 -2.80 -14.11 -4.99
N CYS A 52 -3.69 -13.12 -5.17
CA CYS A 52 -3.64 -11.85 -4.44
C CYS A 52 -3.69 -12.08 -2.93
N LEU A 53 -2.84 -11.37 -2.18
CA LEU A 53 -2.77 -11.45 -0.71
C LEU A 53 -3.77 -10.51 -0.01
N SER A 54 -4.33 -9.56 -0.74
CA SER A 54 -5.27 -8.57 -0.22
C SER A 54 -6.68 -8.81 -0.80
N ARG A 55 -7.17 -10.05 -0.75
CA ARG A 55 -8.50 -10.40 -1.28
C ARG A 55 -9.63 -9.74 -0.49
N ASP A 56 -9.38 -9.46 0.79
CA ASP A 56 -10.25 -8.68 1.67
C ASP A 56 -10.53 -7.27 1.15
N THR A 57 -9.68 -6.75 0.26
CA THR A 57 -9.84 -5.43 -0.36
C THR A 57 -10.58 -5.45 -1.70
N TRP A 58 -11.04 -6.59 -2.20
CA TRP A 58 -11.65 -6.68 -3.53
C TRP A 58 -13.05 -6.05 -3.62
N ALA A 59 -13.89 -6.34 -2.64
CA ALA A 59 -15.23 -5.78 -2.61
C ALA A 59 -15.19 -4.27 -2.36
N ALA A 60 -15.87 -3.49 -3.20
CA ALA A 60 -16.09 -2.07 -2.94
C ALA A 60 -17.17 -1.93 -1.86
N ASP A 61 -16.75 -1.70 -0.61
CA ASP A 61 -17.66 -1.57 0.53
C ASP A 61 -17.84 -0.10 0.92
N PRO A 62 -19.02 0.50 0.70
CA PRO A 62 -19.28 1.89 1.09
C PRO A 62 -19.13 2.16 2.59
N ARG A 63 -19.21 1.13 3.45
CA ARG A 63 -19.04 1.27 4.89
C ARG A 63 -17.58 1.62 5.26
N THR A 64 -16.62 1.34 4.38
CA THR A 64 -15.21 1.69 4.55
C THR A 64 -14.88 3.11 4.11
N ALA A 65 -15.89 3.88 3.66
CA ALA A 65 -15.68 5.24 3.18
C ALA A 65 -15.30 6.18 4.33
N VAL A 66 -14.13 6.81 4.23
CA VAL A 66 -13.63 7.81 5.17
C VAL A 66 -13.34 9.13 4.44
N PRO A 67 -13.47 10.28 5.08
CA PRO A 67 -13.03 11.55 4.49
C PRO A 67 -11.51 11.50 4.22
N VAL A 68 -11.07 11.99 3.07
CA VAL A 68 -9.62 12.12 2.77
C VAL A 68 -8.91 12.95 3.84
N ALA A 69 -9.56 14.01 4.33
CA ALA A 69 -9.03 14.83 5.43
C ALA A 69 -8.73 14.03 6.70
N ALA A 70 -9.50 12.98 7.01
CA ALA A 70 -9.24 12.13 8.17
C ALA A 70 -7.96 11.30 7.98
N VAL A 71 -7.68 10.83 6.75
CA VAL A 71 -6.44 10.12 6.43
C VAL A 71 -5.23 11.06 6.51
N LEU A 72 -5.37 12.31 6.07
CA LEU A 72 -4.32 13.32 6.18
C LEU A 72 -4.06 13.69 7.64
N GLY A 73 -5.10 13.90 8.44
CA GLY A 73 -4.96 14.15 9.89
C GLY A 73 -4.29 12.97 10.62
N TRP A 74 -4.54 11.73 10.20
CA TRP A 74 -3.80 10.57 10.70
C TRP A 74 -2.32 10.65 10.36
N LEU A 75 -1.94 11.01 9.11
CA LEU A 75 -0.54 11.20 8.73
C LEU A 75 0.16 12.28 9.58
N GLU A 76 -0.52 13.39 9.88
CA GLU A 76 -0.01 14.47 10.73
C GLU A 76 0.21 14.01 12.18
N SER A 77 -0.56 13.04 12.66
CA SER A 77 -0.49 12.51 14.02
C SER A 77 0.57 11.42 14.24
N LEU A 78 1.30 11.01 13.19
CA LEU A 78 2.26 9.90 13.29
C LEU A 78 3.42 10.26 14.23
N PRO A 79 3.83 9.34 15.14
CA PRO A 79 4.75 9.65 16.23
C PRO A 79 6.22 9.69 15.84
N GLY A 80 6.57 9.43 14.60
CA GLY A 80 7.96 9.28 14.18
C GLY A 80 8.25 9.77 12.78
N PRO A 81 9.49 9.70 12.34
CA PRO A 81 9.90 10.14 11.01
C PRO A 81 9.23 9.28 9.93
N VAL A 82 8.76 9.93 8.88
CA VAL A 82 8.18 9.28 7.69
C VAL A 82 9.09 9.57 6.51
N ASP A 83 9.69 8.52 5.95
CA ASP A 83 10.51 8.62 4.73
C ASP A 83 9.65 8.55 3.46
N GLY A 84 8.47 7.96 3.53
CA GLY A 84 7.57 7.85 2.39
C GLY A 84 6.16 7.43 2.76
N VAL A 85 5.25 7.63 1.82
CA VAL A 85 3.89 7.12 1.87
C VAL A 85 3.70 6.09 0.75
N THR A 86 3.16 4.91 1.11
CA THR A 86 2.81 3.86 0.13
C THR A 86 1.30 3.73 0.07
N VAL A 87 0.75 3.92 -1.12
CA VAL A 87 -0.67 3.65 -1.39
C VAL A 87 -0.80 2.36 -2.17
N SER A 88 -1.58 1.42 -1.65
CA SER A 88 -1.81 0.08 -2.20
C SER A 88 -3.22 -0.41 -1.86
N GLY A 89 -3.44 -1.70 -1.68
CA GLY A 89 -4.69 -2.29 -1.21
C GLY A 89 -5.48 -2.95 -2.32
N GLY A 90 -6.69 -2.48 -2.59
CA GLY A 90 -7.46 -2.75 -3.79
C GLY A 90 -6.77 -2.15 -5.03
N GLU A 91 -7.53 -1.51 -5.88
CA GLU A 91 -6.95 -0.74 -7.01
C GLU A 91 -7.13 0.76 -6.75
N PRO A 92 -6.08 1.50 -6.35
CA PRO A 92 -6.20 2.92 -6.01
C PRO A 92 -6.78 3.77 -7.16
N PHE A 93 -6.46 3.44 -8.41
CA PHE A 93 -6.96 4.16 -9.59
C PHE A 93 -8.45 3.88 -9.91
N GLU A 94 -9.14 3.08 -9.12
CA GLU A 94 -10.62 2.96 -9.18
C GLU A 94 -11.34 4.04 -8.38
N GLN A 95 -10.58 4.82 -7.60
CA GLN A 95 -11.08 5.97 -6.83
C GLN A 95 -10.33 7.25 -7.21
N PRO A 96 -10.31 7.67 -8.48
CA PRO A 96 -9.36 8.66 -8.97
C PRO A 96 -9.50 10.04 -8.31
N ALA A 97 -10.72 10.49 -8.02
CA ALA A 97 -10.96 11.77 -7.37
C ALA A 97 -10.38 11.79 -5.93
N ALA A 98 -10.73 10.78 -5.12
CA ALA A 98 -10.26 10.66 -3.75
C ALA A 98 -8.73 10.42 -3.69
N LEU A 99 -8.20 9.57 -4.59
CA LEU A 99 -6.77 9.35 -4.70
C LEU A 99 -6.02 10.64 -5.04
N SER A 100 -6.51 11.41 -6.02
CA SER A 100 -5.90 12.68 -6.42
C SER A 100 -5.88 13.69 -5.28
N GLU A 101 -6.98 13.80 -4.51
CA GLU A 101 -7.06 14.68 -3.34
C GLU A 101 -6.09 14.21 -2.24
N LEU A 102 -6.06 12.91 -1.93
CA LEU A 102 -5.13 12.34 -0.96
C LEU A 102 -3.67 12.65 -1.33
N LEU A 103 -3.26 12.41 -2.58
CA LEU A 103 -1.89 12.62 -3.01
C LEU A 103 -1.50 14.10 -3.00
N ARG A 104 -2.42 15.03 -3.37
CA ARG A 104 -2.18 16.48 -3.21
C ARG A 104 -2.01 16.86 -1.73
N GLY A 105 -2.85 16.32 -0.86
CA GLY A 105 -2.74 16.54 0.58
C GLY A 105 -1.42 16.04 1.15
N ILE A 106 -0.95 14.85 0.73
CA ILE A 106 0.36 14.30 1.12
C ILE A 106 1.48 15.21 0.62
N ARG A 107 1.43 15.70 -0.62
CA ARG A 107 2.42 16.65 -1.14
C ARG A 107 2.45 17.96 -0.37
N SER A 108 1.30 18.48 0.01
CA SER A 108 1.20 19.68 0.85
C SER A 108 1.77 19.43 2.25
N TRP A 109 1.42 18.31 2.87
CA TRP A 109 1.89 17.92 4.20
C TRP A 109 3.41 17.72 4.25
N ARG A 110 3.99 17.03 3.28
CA ARG A 110 5.45 16.82 3.23
C ARG A 110 6.24 18.12 3.00
N GLY A 111 5.66 19.11 2.34
CA GLY A 111 6.33 20.34 1.97
C GLY A 111 7.64 20.08 1.20
N THR A 112 8.76 20.56 1.73
CA THR A 112 10.11 20.33 1.17
C THR A 112 10.81 19.10 1.74
N THR A 113 10.21 18.41 2.71
CA THR A 113 10.78 17.18 3.28
C THR A 113 10.82 16.08 2.22
N PRO A 114 11.92 15.32 2.10
CA PRO A 114 12.06 14.29 1.06
C PRO A 114 11.27 13.02 1.37
N VAL A 115 9.98 13.15 1.62
CA VAL A 115 9.02 12.05 1.78
C VAL A 115 8.51 11.66 0.40
N ASP A 116 8.79 10.46 -0.09
CA ASP A 116 8.31 10.02 -1.40
C ASP A 116 6.90 9.42 -1.34
N ILE A 117 6.21 9.52 -2.45
CA ILE A 117 4.90 8.91 -2.69
C ILE A 117 5.05 7.76 -3.66
N LEU A 118 4.83 6.53 -3.19
CA LEU A 118 4.82 5.30 -3.98
C LEU A 118 3.40 4.76 -4.09
N VAL A 119 2.92 4.56 -5.31
CA VAL A 119 1.58 4.01 -5.55
C VAL A 119 1.68 2.67 -6.27
N TYR A 120 0.97 1.67 -5.78
CA TYR A 120 0.81 0.37 -6.45
C TYR A 120 -0.47 0.36 -7.28
N SER A 121 -0.40 -0.15 -8.51
CA SER A 121 -1.56 -0.38 -9.36
C SER A 121 -1.43 -1.71 -10.10
N GLY A 122 -2.49 -2.45 -10.16
CA GLY A 122 -2.57 -3.65 -11.01
C GLY A 122 -2.75 -3.31 -12.50
N ARG A 123 -2.93 -2.05 -12.85
CA ARG A 123 -2.97 -1.59 -14.26
C ARG A 123 -1.56 -1.44 -14.81
N VAL A 124 -1.36 -1.75 -16.10
CA VAL A 124 -0.07 -1.52 -16.77
C VAL A 124 0.16 -0.04 -17.01
N PHE A 125 1.43 0.40 -16.99
CA PHE A 125 1.79 1.82 -17.11
C PHE A 125 1.23 2.49 -18.37
N SER A 126 1.28 1.79 -19.51
CA SER A 126 0.72 2.30 -20.76
C SER A 126 -0.79 2.57 -20.71
N ARG A 127 -1.55 1.86 -19.84
CA ARG A 127 -2.97 2.12 -19.61
C ARG A 127 -3.17 3.35 -18.71
N LEU A 128 -2.38 3.47 -17.65
CA LEU A 128 -2.42 4.63 -16.75
C LEU A 128 -2.06 5.93 -17.47
N SER A 129 -1.13 5.87 -18.43
CA SER A 129 -0.69 7.04 -19.22
C SER A 129 -1.69 7.48 -20.28
N ARG A 130 -2.80 6.77 -20.52
CA ARG A 130 -3.75 7.09 -21.62
C ARG A 130 -4.72 8.20 -21.26
N THR A 131 -5.24 8.23 -20.04
CA THR A 131 -6.28 9.20 -19.65
C THR A 131 -5.65 10.41 -18.98
N ALA A 132 -6.23 11.60 -19.21
CA ALA A 132 -5.78 12.82 -18.54
C ALA A 132 -5.88 12.71 -17.01
N GLU A 133 -6.95 12.08 -16.51
CA GLU A 133 -7.18 11.85 -15.09
C GLU A 133 -6.08 10.99 -14.46
N SER A 134 -5.75 9.84 -15.05
CA SER A 134 -4.67 8.98 -14.52
C SER A 134 -3.30 9.64 -14.62
N ARG A 135 -3.04 10.40 -15.69
CA ARG A 135 -1.78 11.18 -15.81
C ARG A 135 -1.65 12.22 -14.70
N ALA A 136 -2.72 12.96 -14.42
CA ALA A 136 -2.73 13.93 -13.32
C ALA A 136 -2.45 13.28 -11.95
N ILE A 137 -2.83 12.02 -11.75
CA ILE A 137 -2.49 11.25 -10.56
C ILE A 137 -1.01 10.84 -10.59
N LEU A 138 -0.51 10.35 -11.73
CA LEU A 138 0.90 9.99 -11.89
C LEU A 138 1.82 11.18 -11.62
N ASP A 139 1.45 12.41 -12.04
CA ASP A 139 2.20 13.64 -11.77
C ASP A 139 2.32 13.99 -10.29
N LEU A 140 1.48 13.38 -9.43
CA LEU A 140 1.53 13.52 -7.97
C LEU A 140 2.40 12.45 -7.30
N CYS A 141 2.78 11.39 -8.01
CA CYS A 141 3.57 10.28 -7.50
C CYS A 141 5.08 10.52 -7.69
N ASP A 142 5.90 10.01 -6.79
CA ASP A 142 7.36 9.96 -6.99
C ASP A 142 7.77 8.66 -7.72
N ALA A 143 7.04 7.58 -7.49
CA ALA A 143 7.17 6.33 -8.23
C ALA A 143 5.83 5.57 -8.26
N VAL A 144 5.69 4.67 -9.23
CA VAL A 144 4.55 3.76 -9.31
C VAL A 144 5.01 2.33 -9.60
N VAL A 145 4.42 1.35 -8.92
CA VAL A 145 4.56 -0.08 -9.27
C VAL A 145 3.33 -0.47 -10.06
N THR A 146 3.51 -0.93 -11.31
CA THR A 146 2.43 -1.14 -12.26
C THR A 146 2.38 -2.57 -12.79
N GLY A 147 1.19 -3.05 -13.10
CA GLY A 147 0.92 -4.36 -13.67
C GLY A 147 0.23 -5.31 -12.69
N PRO A 148 -0.63 -6.20 -13.19
CA PRO A 148 -1.34 -7.16 -12.34
C PRO A 148 -0.36 -8.17 -11.74
N TYR A 149 -0.66 -8.62 -10.53
CA TYR A 149 0.10 -9.72 -9.93
C TYR A 149 -0.15 -11.02 -10.69
N VAL A 150 0.92 -11.75 -10.95
CA VAL A 150 0.89 -13.06 -11.61
C VAL A 150 1.69 -14.06 -10.77
N ASP A 151 1.02 -14.92 -10.01
CA ASP A 151 1.62 -15.81 -9.02
C ASP A 151 2.80 -16.65 -9.57
N ARG A 152 2.66 -17.23 -10.75
CA ARG A 152 3.73 -18.04 -11.39
C ARG A 152 4.99 -17.23 -11.71
N LEU A 153 4.90 -15.90 -11.76
CA LEU A 153 6.01 -14.99 -12.02
C LEU A 153 6.54 -14.32 -10.74
N ASN A 154 6.15 -14.79 -9.57
CA ASN A 154 6.68 -14.31 -8.31
C ASN A 154 8.15 -14.69 -8.16
N THR A 155 9.04 -13.70 -8.19
CA THR A 155 10.49 -13.86 -8.06
C THR A 155 11.00 -13.55 -6.66
N GLY A 156 10.09 -13.10 -5.77
CA GLY A 156 10.46 -12.65 -4.44
C GLY A 156 11.22 -11.32 -4.43
N SER A 157 11.04 -10.47 -5.43
CA SER A 157 11.55 -9.09 -5.42
C SER A 157 10.93 -8.29 -4.27
N PRO A 158 11.67 -7.40 -3.59
CA PRO A 158 11.16 -6.67 -2.44
C PRO A 158 10.05 -5.65 -2.78
N LEU A 159 10.00 -5.14 -4.03
CA LEU A 159 9.03 -4.14 -4.47
C LEU A 159 7.99 -4.67 -5.46
N ARG A 160 8.24 -5.81 -6.09
CA ARG A 160 7.36 -6.38 -7.11
C ARG A 160 6.87 -7.75 -6.69
N GLY A 161 5.57 -7.94 -6.69
CA GLY A 161 4.98 -9.26 -6.44
C GLY A 161 5.32 -10.27 -7.52
N SER A 162 5.51 -9.81 -8.76
CA SER A 162 5.80 -10.68 -9.91
C SER A 162 6.65 -9.96 -10.96
N ALA A 163 7.40 -10.74 -11.75
CA ALA A 163 8.39 -10.24 -12.71
C ALA A 163 7.81 -9.35 -13.83
N ASN A 164 6.52 -9.51 -14.17
CA ASN A 164 5.83 -8.68 -15.14
C ASN A 164 5.50 -7.26 -14.64
N GLN A 165 5.58 -7.03 -13.34
CA GLN A 165 5.35 -5.70 -12.78
C GLN A 165 6.58 -4.80 -13.00
N GLN A 166 6.32 -3.50 -13.16
CA GLN A 166 7.34 -2.50 -13.40
C GLN A 166 7.34 -1.48 -12.26
N VAL A 167 8.52 -1.14 -11.77
CA VAL A 167 8.73 0.03 -10.91
C VAL A 167 9.13 1.19 -11.82
N VAL A 168 8.32 2.24 -11.86
CA VAL A 168 8.51 3.40 -12.73
C VAL A 168 8.72 4.64 -11.86
N PRO A 169 9.97 5.12 -11.72
CA PRO A 169 10.25 6.39 -11.07
C PRO A 169 9.74 7.56 -11.94
N LEU A 170 9.10 8.55 -11.31
CA LEU A 170 8.45 9.67 -12.00
C LEU A 170 9.08 11.04 -11.67
N THR A 171 9.80 11.14 -10.55
CA THR A 171 10.49 12.36 -10.11
C THR A 171 11.96 12.09 -9.82
N ALA A 172 12.75 13.16 -9.59
CA ALA A 172 14.14 13.01 -9.16
C ALA A 172 14.29 12.22 -7.84
N LEU A 173 13.36 12.43 -6.88
CA LEU A 173 13.32 11.65 -5.63
C LEU A 173 13.00 10.18 -5.92
N GLY A 174 12.03 9.92 -6.79
CA GLY A 174 11.69 8.56 -7.24
C GLY A 174 12.87 7.89 -7.95
N GLN A 175 13.58 8.61 -8.82
CA GLN A 175 14.81 8.12 -9.46
C GLN A 175 15.88 7.72 -8.43
N ALA A 176 16.14 8.57 -7.45
CA ALA A 176 17.15 8.33 -6.43
C ALA A 176 16.84 7.08 -5.57
N ARG A 177 15.54 6.79 -5.34
CA ARG A 177 15.11 5.70 -4.44
C ARG A 177 14.76 4.39 -5.15
N TYR A 178 14.33 4.46 -6.40
CA TYR A 178 13.70 3.33 -7.11
C TYR A 178 14.30 3.00 -8.47
N SER A 179 15.35 3.71 -8.93
CA SER A 179 16.04 3.33 -10.17
C SER A 179 16.80 2.02 -9.96
N LEU A 180 16.71 1.13 -10.96
CA LEU A 180 17.55 -0.05 -11.02
C LEU A 180 19.00 0.35 -11.26
N PRO A 181 19.98 -0.28 -10.62
CA PRO A 181 21.39 -0.11 -10.98
C PRO A 181 21.62 -0.41 -12.47
N ALA A 182 22.43 0.39 -13.12
CA ALA A 182 22.90 0.09 -14.48
C ALA A 182 23.61 -1.26 -14.47
N GLY A 183 23.00 -2.30 -15.04
CA GLY A 183 23.55 -3.67 -15.02
C GLY A 183 22.52 -4.75 -14.66
N GLY A 184 21.25 -4.41 -14.48
CA GLY A 184 20.15 -5.38 -14.31
C GLY A 184 20.07 -6.05 -12.94
N GLY A 185 20.82 -5.57 -11.94
CA GLY A 185 20.62 -5.92 -10.55
C GLY A 185 19.25 -5.48 -10.05
N GLU A 186 18.65 -6.23 -9.11
CA GLU A 186 17.40 -5.78 -8.46
C GLU A 186 17.63 -4.40 -7.84
N SER A 187 16.65 -3.51 -7.99
CA SER A 187 16.69 -2.14 -7.43
C SER A 187 17.07 -2.20 -5.95
N ASN A 188 17.76 -1.17 -5.47
CA ASN A 188 18.07 -0.90 -4.05
C ASN A 188 16.81 -0.77 -3.15
N GLY A 189 15.73 -1.44 -3.48
CA GLY A 189 14.60 -1.71 -2.60
C GLY A 189 15.00 -2.58 -1.41
N GLY A 190 16.27 -2.54 -1.08
CA GLY A 190 16.88 -2.89 0.18
C GLY A 190 17.10 -4.37 0.43
N GLU A 191 18.22 -4.65 1.07
CA GLU A 191 18.42 -5.81 1.94
C GLU A 191 17.43 -5.82 3.14
N GLY A 192 16.32 -5.08 3.06
CA GLY A 192 15.31 -4.99 4.09
C GLY A 192 14.40 -6.24 4.16
N PRO A 193 13.67 -6.41 5.26
CA PRO A 193 12.73 -7.51 5.41
C PRO A 193 11.66 -7.44 4.32
N ARG A 194 11.36 -8.56 3.66
CA ARG A 194 10.33 -8.67 2.61
C ARG A 194 8.92 -8.64 3.18
N VAL A 195 8.79 -9.10 4.41
CA VAL A 195 7.54 -9.15 5.16
C VAL A 195 7.81 -8.62 6.56
N GLN A 196 7.03 -7.67 6.96
CA GLN A 196 6.92 -7.16 8.31
C GLN A 196 5.75 -7.83 8.98
N VAL A 197 5.92 -8.24 10.23
CA VAL A 197 4.83 -8.69 11.08
C VAL A 197 4.64 -7.65 12.17
N SER A 198 3.43 -7.12 12.28
CA SER A 198 3.03 -6.18 13.31
C SER A 198 1.77 -6.69 13.98
N MET A 199 1.59 -6.40 15.27
CA MET A 199 0.44 -6.86 16.04
C MET A 199 -0.13 -5.69 16.82
N ASP A 200 -1.44 -5.49 16.67
CA ASP A 200 -2.22 -4.55 17.47
C ASP A 200 -3.14 -5.31 18.41
N GLU A 201 -3.27 -4.80 19.62
CA GLU A 201 -4.29 -5.24 20.57
C GLU A 201 -5.46 -4.24 20.51
N GLY A 202 -6.53 -4.62 19.84
CA GLY A 202 -7.77 -3.84 19.76
C GLY A 202 -8.85 -4.37 20.69
N VAL A 203 -9.94 -3.61 20.81
CA VAL A 203 -11.11 -3.98 21.66
C VAL A 203 -11.76 -5.29 21.19
N GLU A 204 -11.62 -5.65 19.91
CA GLU A 204 -12.18 -6.86 19.29
C GLU A 204 -11.20 -8.05 19.27
N GLY A 205 -10.03 -7.92 19.93
CA GLY A 205 -9.00 -8.95 19.96
C GLY A 205 -7.67 -8.54 19.32
N ARG A 206 -6.78 -9.50 19.14
CA ARG A 206 -5.47 -9.28 18.50
C ARG A 206 -5.58 -9.31 17.00
N ARG A 207 -5.09 -8.23 16.36
CA ARG A 207 -4.98 -8.15 14.90
C ARG A 207 -3.52 -8.24 14.51
N VAL A 208 -3.20 -9.21 13.64
CA VAL A 208 -1.84 -9.38 13.12
C VAL A 208 -1.78 -8.89 11.68
N TYR A 209 -0.87 -7.98 11.41
CA TYR A 209 -0.60 -7.45 10.08
C TYR A 209 0.62 -8.15 9.48
N TYR A 210 0.44 -8.72 8.30
CA TYR A 210 1.52 -9.18 7.45
C TYR A 210 1.66 -8.19 6.30
N ILE A 211 2.71 -7.37 6.35
CA ILE A 211 2.91 -6.27 5.40
C ILE A 211 4.15 -6.56 4.57
N GLY A 212 4.00 -6.59 3.25
CA GLY A 212 5.12 -6.84 2.36
C GLY A 212 4.77 -7.74 1.19
N ILE A 213 5.80 -8.25 0.53
CA ILE A 213 5.68 -9.11 -0.65
C ILE A 213 6.35 -10.45 -0.36
N PRO A 214 5.59 -11.45 0.13
CA PRO A 214 6.11 -12.78 0.39
C PRO A 214 6.47 -13.50 -0.91
N ARG A 215 7.36 -14.48 -0.78
CA ARG A 215 7.65 -15.42 -1.86
C ARG A 215 6.51 -16.41 -2.01
N ARG A 216 6.43 -17.00 -3.19
CA ARG A 216 5.49 -18.11 -3.43
C ARG A 216 5.71 -19.22 -2.39
N GLY A 217 4.63 -19.64 -1.75
CA GLY A 217 4.63 -20.66 -0.70
C GLY A 217 4.92 -20.15 0.72
N ASP A 218 5.31 -18.87 0.92
CA ASP A 218 5.55 -18.34 2.28
C ASP A 218 4.26 -18.35 3.12
N MET A 219 3.13 -18.02 2.53
CA MET A 219 1.85 -18.00 3.25
C MET A 219 1.41 -19.40 3.69
N ALA A 220 1.60 -20.41 2.84
CA ALA A 220 1.31 -21.81 3.20
C ALA A 220 2.24 -22.30 4.33
N ARG A 221 3.53 -21.90 4.30
CA ARG A 221 4.46 -22.22 5.39
C ARG A 221 4.08 -21.54 6.69
N LEU A 222 3.63 -20.29 6.61
CA LEU A 222 3.13 -19.54 7.76
C LEU A 222 1.91 -20.24 8.37
N GLU A 223 0.91 -20.57 7.57
CA GLU A 223 -0.30 -21.27 8.03
C GLU A 223 0.04 -22.58 8.72
N SER A 224 0.91 -23.39 8.10
CA SER A 224 1.36 -24.65 8.72
C SER A 224 2.13 -24.43 10.03
N ALA A 225 2.89 -23.33 10.15
CA ALA A 225 3.57 -22.98 11.39
C ALA A 225 2.58 -22.54 12.48
N MET A 226 1.56 -21.76 12.13
CA MET A 226 0.49 -21.36 13.04
C MET A 226 -0.29 -22.57 13.57
N GLU A 227 -0.69 -23.48 12.68
CA GLU A 227 -1.39 -24.72 13.04
C GLU A 227 -0.58 -25.57 14.05
N ARG A 228 0.72 -25.76 13.78
CA ARG A 228 1.63 -26.48 14.70
C ARG A 228 1.77 -25.79 16.05
N ALA A 229 1.66 -24.48 16.09
CA ALA A 229 1.71 -23.68 17.32
C ALA A 229 0.33 -23.59 18.04
N GLY A 230 -0.71 -24.23 17.52
CA GLY A 230 -2.07 -24.14 18.07
C GLY A 230 -2.72 -22.77 17.87
N VAL A 231 -2.20 -21.96 16.91
CA VAL A 231 -2.74 -20.65 16.59
C VAL A 231 -3.72 -20.78 15.43
N HIS A 232 -4.96 -20.45 15.69
CA HIS A 232 -6.01 -20.44 14.66
C HIS A 232 -6.28 -19.00 14.22
N ALA A 233 -6.01 -18.70 12.96
CA ALA A 233 -6.42 -17.43 12.36
C ALA A 233 -7.90 -17.53 11.95
N GLY A 234 -8.70 -16.57 12.37
CA GLY A 234 -10.08 -16.42 11.91
C GLY A 234 -10.10 -15.94 10.45
N ASP A 235 -10.32 -14.65 10.26
CA ASP A 235 -10.32 -14.04 8.92
C ASP A 235 -8.89 -13.75 8.45
N VAL A 236 -8.54 -14.21 7.26
CA VAL A 236 -7.25 -13.95 6.63
C VAL A 236 -7.44 -13.33 5.24
N SER A 237 -6.66 -12.30 4.91
CA SER A 237 -6.82 -11.49 3.70
C SER A 237 -6.49 -12.23 2.40
N TRP A 238 -5.80 -13.36 2.44
CA TRP A 238 -5.35 -14.14 1.27
C TRP A 238 -6.21 -15.36 0.95
N ARG A 239 -7.19 -15.69 1.79
CA ARG A 239 -8.19 -16.73 1.50
C ARG A 239 -9.45 -16.10 0.89
N PRO A 240 -10.22 -16.88 0.08
CA PRO A 240 -11.50 -16.43 -0.46
C PRO A 240 -12.51 -16.19 0.64
#